data_11713a132b955ec7202d5bf6c6bb423a
#
_entry.id   11713a132b955ec7202d5bf6c6bb423a
#
_cell.length_a   1.000
_cell.length_b   1.000
_cell.length_c   1.000
_cell.angle_alpha   90.00
_cell.angle_beta   90.00
_cell.angle_gamma   90.00
#
_symmetry.space_group_name_H-M   'P 1'
#
loop_
_entity.id
_entity.type
_entity.pdbx_description
1 polymer ?
#
loop_
_entity_poly.entity_id
_entity_poly.type
_entity_poly.pdbx_seq_one_letter_code
_entity_poly.pdbx_strand_id
1 'polypeptide(L)'
;MKGIVLAGGSGTRLYPITKGVSKQLIPIFDKPMIYYPISVLMLAGIKDILIISTPFDLPGFKRLLGDGHELGVRFEYAEQPSPDGLAQAFIIGEKFIGDDAVSLVLGDNIFHGAGFTGLLKESVIDAEQKQQASVFGYYVNDPQRYGVADFDSQGKCLSIEEKPEHPKSNYAVVGLYFYPNSVVEIAKNIKPSARGELEITTVNQEYLKRDSLKVKPLQRGFAWLDTGTHDSLSEASTFIEVIEKRQGLKIACLEEIAYQQGWISKEQLIEDAKPMLKNAYGQYLMEIINEKRI
;
A
#
# COMPACT_ATOMS: atom_id res chain seq x y z
N MET A 1 12.03 -1.54 10.07
CA MET A 1 11.25 -0.73 9.10
C MET A 1 9.85 -0.46 9.63
N LYS A 2 9.33 0.73 9.41
CA LYS A 2 7.95 1.15 9.68
C LYS A 2 7.12 1.15 8.41
N GLY A 3 5.79 1.05 8.53
CA GLY A 3 4.86 1.15 7.41
C GLY A 3 3.91 2.34 7.57
N ILE A 4 3.58 3.01 6.48
CA ILE A 4 2.55 4.04 6.45
C ILE A 4 1.52 3.65 5.40
N VAL A 5 0.24 3.65 5.77
CA VAL A 5 -0.88 3.60 4.83
C VAL A 5 -1.48 5.00 4.77
N LEU A 6 -1.40 5.63 3.60
CA LEU A 6 -2.01 6.93 3.39
C LEU A 6 -3.43 6.75 2.85
N ALA A 7 -4.40 6.91 3.72
CA ALA A 7 -5.82 6.71 3.47
C ALA A 7 -6.61 8.04 3.57
N GLY A 8 -6.01 9.11 3.04
CA GLY A 8 -6.61 10.44 2.97
C GLY A 8 -7.32 10.71 1.64
N GLY A 9 -7.73 11.95 1.46
CA GLY A 9 -8.36 12.46 0.24
C GLY A 9 -9.89 12.54 0.34
N SER A 10 -10.47 13.46 -0.44
CA SER A 10 -11.92 13.77 -0.41
C SER A 10 -12.81 12.73 -1.09
N GLY A 11 -12.23 11.83 -1.89
CA GLY A 11 -12.98 10.79 -2.62
C GLY A 11 -14.06 11.29 -3.57
N THR A 12 -14.04 12.57 -3.97
CA THR A 12 -15.13 13.24 -4.73
C THR A 12 -15.47 12.56 -6.05
N ARG A 13 -14.52 11.87 -6.67
CA ARG A 13 -14.74 11.09 -7.90
C ARG A 13 -15.68 9.90 -7.72
N LEU A 14 -15.90 9.47 -6.47
CA LEU A 14 -16.80 8.36 -6.11
C LEU A 14 -18.10 8.84 -5.45
N TYR A 15 -18.43 10.14 -5.55
CA TYR A 15 -19.75 10.62 -5.10
C TYR A 15 -20.87 9.93 -5.89
N PRO A 16 -22.00 9.57 -5.22
CA PRO A 16 -22.37 9.92 -3.84
C PRO A 16 -21.85 8.98 -2.75
N ILE A 17 -21.21 7.83 -3.08
CA ILE A 17 -20.81 6.80 -2.12
C ILE A 17 -19.94 7.40 -0.99
N THR A 18 -18.92 8.16 -1.37
CA THR A 18 -17.94 8.72 -0.43
C THR A 18 -18.42 9.98 0.30
N LYS A 19 -19.70 10.33 0.19
CA LYS A 19 -20.33 11.32 1.09
C LYS A 19 -20.57 10.77 2.50
N GLY A 20 -20.74 9.46 2.62
CA GLY A 20 -21.09 8.81 3.88
C GLY A 20 -20.00 7.91 4.45
N VAL A 21 -18.97 7.58 3.63
CA VAL A 21 -17.92 6.65 4.04
C VAL A 21 -16.60 7.00 3.34
N SER A 22 -15.49 6.84 4.05
CA SER A 22 -14.16 6.94 3.43
C SER A 22 -14.02 5.96 2.27
N LYS A 23 -13.38 6.37 1.17
CA LYS A 23 -13.10 5.51 0.02
C LYS A 23 -12.48 4.17 0.43
N GLN A 24 -11.52 4.20 1.31
CA GLN A 24 -10.75 3.03 1.72
C GLN A 24 -11.51 2.09 2.67
N LEU A 25 -12.71 2.49 3.13
CA LEU A 25 -13.65 1.64 3.88
C LEU A 25 -14.71 0.99 3.00
N ILE A 26 -14.79 1.37 1.71
CA ILE A 26 -15.68 0.71 0.74
C ILE A 26 -15.22 -0.75 0.56
N PRO A 27 -16.16 -1.71 0.50
CA PRO A 27 -15.79 -3.11 0.28
C PRO A 27 -15.23 -3.32 -1.15
N ILE A 28 -14.18 -4.11 -1.23
CA ILE A 28 -13.70 -4.74 -2.46
C ILE A 28 -13.96 -6.23 -2.30
N PHE A 29 -15.00 -6.71 -2.95
CA PHE A 29 -15.56 -8.05 -2.81
C PHE A 29 -15.99 -8.36 -1.37
N ASP A 30 -15.18 -9.02 -0.55
CA ASP A 30 -15.56 -9.56 0.76
C ASP A 30 -14.90 -8.85 1.96
N LYS A 31 -14.11 -7.82 1.72
CA LYS A 31 -13.39 -7.07 2.78
C LYS A 31 -13.21 -5.58 2.44
N PRO A 32 -12.97 -4.72 3.44
CA PRO A 32 -12.70 -3.30 3.20
C PRO A 32 -11.44 -3.09 2.36
N MET A 33 -11.46 -2.09 1.47
CA MET A 33 -10.35 -1.75 0.59
C MET A 33 -9.00 -1.60 1.31
N ILE A 34 -9.00 -1.02 2.52
CA ILE A 34 -7.77 -0.79 3.29
C ILE A 34 -7.01 -2.08 3.66
N TYR A 35 -7.67 -3.23 3.65
CA TYR A 35 -7.03 -4.52 3.92
C TYR A 35 -5.94 -4.83 2.88
N TYR A 36 -6.15 -4.44 1.62
CA TYR A 36 -5.20 -4.70 0.54
C TYR A 36 -3.86 -3.98 0.75
N PRO A 37 -3.78 -2.66 0.95
CA PRO A 37 -2.50 -2.02 1.24
C PRO A 37 -1.89 -2.44 2.58
N ILE A 38 -2.69 -2.71 3.63
CA ILE A 38 -2.18 -3.26 4.89
C ILE A 38 -1.51 -4.61 4.64
N SER A 39 -2.13 -5.49 3.85
CA SER A 39 -1.58 -6.81 3.53
C SER A 39 -0.21 -6.72 2.85
N VAL A 40 0.01 -5.71 2.01
CA VAL A 40 1.32 -5.47 1.36
C VAL A 40 2.40 -5.21 2.40
N LEU A 41 2.13 -4.36 3.40
CA LEU A 41 3.07 -4.09 4.48
C LEU A 41 3.32 -5.34 5.34
N MET A 42 2.27 -6.09 5.66
CA MET A 42 2.39 -7.34 6.42
C MET A 42 3.20 -8.40 5.66
N LEU A 43 2.98 -8.56 4.34
CA LEU A 43 3.77 -9.46 3.48
C LEU A 43 5.25 -9.05 3.38
N ALA A 44 5.54 -7.75 3.49
CA ALA A 44 6.90 -7.24 3.61
C ALA A 44 7.57 -7.55 4.97
N GLY A 45 6.80 -8.05 5.95
CA GLY A 45 7.26 -8.31 7.31
C GLY A 45 7.16 -7.11 8.26
N ILE A 46 6.42 -6.07 7.88
CA ILE A 46 6.27 -4.84 8.65
C ILE A 46 5.12 -4.98 9.65
N LYS A 47 5.42 -4.77 10.95
CA LYS A 47 4.45 -4.89 12.04
C LYS A 47 3.96 -3.55 12.60
N ASP A 48 4.81 -2.53 12.57
CA ASP A 48 4.45 -1.20 13.04
C ASP A 48 3.89 -0.41 11.85
N ILE A 49 2.62 -0.08 11.89
CA ILE A 49 1.90 0.52 10.76
C ILE A 49 1.14 1.77 11.24
N LEU A 50 1.42 2.91 10.60
CA LEU A 50 0.71 4.15 10.80
C LEU A 50 -0.36 4.33 9.73
N ILE A 51 -1.61 4.51 10.15
CA ILE A 51 -2.73 4.85 9.28
C ILE A 51 -2.91 6.38 9.31
N ILE A 52 -2.68 7.03 8.18
CA ILE A 52 -2.88 8.48 8.04
C ILE A 52 -4.18 8.71 7.25
N SER A 53 -5.11 9.46 7.82
CA SER A 53 -6.38 9.79 7.18
C SER A 53 -6.88 11.18 7.56
N THR A 54 -8.01 11.59 6.97
CA THR A 54 -8.66 12.85 7.36
C THR A 54 -9.18 12.78 8.80
N PRO A 55 -9.28 13.91 9.52
CA PRO A 55 -9.88 13.92 10.87
C PRO A 55 -11.29 13.33 10.90
N PHE A 56 -12.06 13.51 9.82
CA PHE A 56 -13.43 13.00 9.69
C PHE A 56 -13.48 11.46 9.55
N ASP A 57 -12.58 10.87 8.77
CA ASP A 57 -12.60 9.43 8.46
C ASP A 57 -11.84 8.58 9.48
N LEU A 58 -10.83 9.15 10.15
CA LEU A 58 -9.94 8.43 11.05
C LEU A 58 -10.64 7.60 12.14
N PRO A 59 -11.77 8.06 12.74
CA PRO A 59 -12.53 7.24 13.69
C PRO A 59 -13.07 5.95 13.08
N GLY A 60 -13.39 5.93 11.78
CA GLY A 60 -13.82 4.73 11.05
C GLY A 60 -12.72 3.66 10.97
N PHE A 61 -11.50 4.09 10.66
CA PHE A 61 -10.34 3.18 10.63
C PHE A 61 -10.01 2.64 12.02
N LYS A 62 -10.05 3.48 13.06
CA LYS A 62 -9.84 3.04 14.45
C LYS A 62 -10.85 1.99 14.89
N ARG A 63 -12.13 2.14 14.50
CA ARG A 63 -13.17 1.13 14.81
C ARG A 63 -12.95 -0.18 14.07
N LEU A 64 -12.47 -0.12 12.82
CA LEU A 64 -12.26 -1.30 11.98
C LEU A 64 -11.02 -2.10 12.41
N LEU A 65 -9.90 -1.42 12.66
CA LEU A 65 -8.59 -2.03 12.78
C LEU A 65 -8.10 -2.17 14.23
N GLY A 66 -8.73 -1.45 15.18
CA GLY A 66 -8.29 -1.44 16.59
C GLY A 66 -6.84 -0.97 16.74
N ASP A 67 -6.10 -1.61 17.62
CA ASP A 67 -4.67 -1.39 17.83
C ASP A 67 -3.78 -2.41 17.12
N GLY A 68 -4.39 -3.44 16.49
CA GLY A 68 -3.72 -4.47 15.71
C GLY A 68 -3.21 -5.67 16.51
N HIS A 69 -3.44 -5.72 17.83
CA HIS A 69 -2.93 -6.83 18.66
C HIS A 69 -3.47 -8.20 18.21
N GLU A 70 -4.71 -8.28 17.74
CA GLU A 70 -5.33 -9.50 17.20
C GLU A 70 -4.56 -10.06 15.99
N LEU A 71 -3.93 -9.20 15.22
CA LEU A 71 -3.10 -9.56 14.05
C LEU A 71 -1.59 -9.66 14.39
N GLY A 72 -1.21 -9.46 15.66
CA GLY A 72 0.19 -9.42 16.07
C GLY A 72 0.99 -8.27 15.44
N VAL A 73 0.30 -7.19 15.05
CA VAL A 73 0.86 -5.93 14.55
C VAL A 73 0.50 -4.78 15.49
N ARG A 74 1.04 -3.60 15.25
CA ARG A 74 0.71 -2.38 15.98
C ARG A 74 0.24 -1.31 15.02
N PHE A 75 -1.03 -0.91 15.14
CA PHE A 75 -1.58 0.21 14.41
C PHE A 75 -1.47 1.49 15.24
N GLU A 76 -0.92 2.53 14.63
CA GLU A 76 -1.01 3.91 15.10
C GLU A 76 -1.80 4.74 14.08
N TYR A 77 -2.27 5.91 14.51
CA TYR A 77 -3.19 6.72 13.73
C TYR A 77 -2.79 8.18 13.79
N ALA A 78 -2.74 8.84 12.63
CA ALA A 78 -2.47 10.26 12.52
C ALA A 78 -3.44 10.95 11.56
N GLU A 79 -3.66 12.23 11.79
CA GLU A 79 -4.53 13.06 10.98
C GLU A 79 -3.74 13.79 9.89
N GLN A 80 -4.28 13.79 8.66
CA GLN A 80 -3.90 14.69 7.58
C GLN A 80 -5.05 15.66 7.36
N PRO A 81 -4.99 16.89 7.90
CA PRO A 81 -6.10 17.85 7.83
C PRO A 81 -6.37 18.36 6.42
N SER A 82 -5.34 18.43 5.58
CA SER A 82 -5.41 18.89 4.19
C SER A 82 -4.59 17.98 3.27
N PRO A 83 -5.00 17.78 2.01
CA PRO A 83 -4.31 16.90 1.07
C PRO A 83 -3.12 17.62 0.41
N ASP A 84 -2.10 17.98 1.21
CA ASP A 84 -0.95 18.78 0.75
C ASP A 84 0.12 17.94 0.02
N GLY A 85 -0.24 16.76 -0.44
CA GLY A 85 0.61 15.86 -1.22
C GLY A 85 1.04 14.60 -0.46
N LEU A 86 1.53 13.60 -1.22
CA LEU A 86 1.87 12.28 -0.66
C LEU A 86 3.10 12.35 0.27
N ALA A 87 4.07 13.21 -0.03
CA ALA A 87 5.28 13.32 0.78
C ALA A 87 5.02 13.91 2.18
N GLN A 88 3.88 14.59 2.39
CA GLN A 88 3.47 15.07 3.72
C GLN A 88 3.34 13.91 4.74
N ALA A 89 3.06 12.70 4.26
CA ALA A 89 2.95 11.51 5.12
C ALA A 89 4.23 11.27 5.95
N PHE A 90 5.41 11.56 5.42
CA PHE A 90 6.68 11.40 6.15
C PHE A 90 6.88 12.49 7.22
N ILE A 91 6.36 13.69 6.99
CA ILE A 91 6.39 14.79 7.96
C ILE A 91 5.42 14.50 9.11
N ILE A 92 4.19 14.09 8.79
CA ILE A 92 3.18 13.70 9.79
C ILE A 92 3.67 12.50 10.61
N GLY A 93 4.26 11.51 9.91
CA GLY A 93 4.75 10.28 10.51
C GLY A 93 6.12 10.35 11.16
N GLU A 94 6.79 11.51 11.21
CA GLU A 94 8.19 11.63 11.66
C GLU A 94 8.45 10.96 13.02
N LYS A 95 7.62 11.25 14.02
CA LYS A 95 7.77 10.67 15.37
C LYS A 95 7.57 9.16 15.37
N PHE A 96 6.65 8.66 14.56
CA PHE A 96 6.39 7.23 14.41
C PHE A 96 7.55 6.53 13.68
N ILE A 97 8.07 7.14 12.62
CA ILE A 97 9.20 6.61 11.85
C ILE A 97 10.44 6.52 12.74
N GLY A 98 10.73 7.57 13.53
CA GLY A 98 11.96 7.67 14.33
C GLY A 98 13.19 7.53 13.45
N ASP A 99 14.09 6.60 13.79
CA ASP A 99 15.33 6.33 13.05
C ASP A 99 15.19 5.19 12.02
N ASP A 100 14.00 4.63 11.86
CA ASP A 100 13.76 3.48 10.97
C ASP A 100 13.63 3.89 9.50
N ALA A 101 13.93 2.97 8.60
CA ALA A 101 13.47 3.02 7.22
C ALA A 101 11.93 2.89 7.17
N VAL A 102 11.30 3.38 6.11
CA VAL A 102 9.83 3.42 6.02
C VAL A 102 9.31 3.00 4.64
N SER A 103 8.22 2.23 4.63
CA SER A 103 7.41 1.97 3.45
C SER A 103 6.15 2.83 3.49
N LEU A 104 5.79 3.44 2.37
CA LEU A 104 4.53 4.14 2.14
C LEU A 104 3.72 3.38 1.10
N VAL A 105 2.46 3.07 1.42
CA VAL A 105 1.50 2.52 0.47
C VAL A 105 0.23 3.39 0.45
N LEU A 106 -0.30 3.61 -0.76
CA LEU A 106 -1.56 4.33 -0.91
C LEU A 106 -2.74 3.43 -0.55
N GLY A 107 -3.65 3.96 0.25
CA GLY A 107 -4.77 3.22 0.85
C GLY A 107 -5.81 2.70 -0.14
N ASP A 108 -5.73 3.11 -1.41
CA ASP A 108 -6.62 2.75 -2.49
C ASP A 108 -5.97 1.91 -3.60
N ASN A 109 -4.75 1.45 -3.39
CA ASN A 109 -4.02 0.61 -4.34
C ASN A 109 -4.12 -0.87 -3.95
N ILE A 110 -4.44 -1.70 -4.93
CA ILE A 110 -4.55 -3.15 -4.80
C ILE A 110 -3.45 -3.79 -5.64
N PHE A 111 -2.70 -4.71 -5.04
CA PHE A 111 -1.60 -5.43 -5.67
C PHE A 111 -1.85 -6.93 -5.57
N HIS A 112 -1.70 -7.65 -6.68
CA HIS A 112 -1.75 -9.11 -6.70
C HIS A 112 -0.87 -9.68 -7.79
N GLY A 113 -0.04 -10.67 -7.45
CA GLY A 113 0.82 -11.35 -8.43
C GLY A 113 1.84 -12.27 -7.78
N ALA A 114 2.26 -13.27 -8.55
CA ALA A 114 3.26 -14.24 -8.12
C ALA A 114 4.62 -13.55 -7.85
N GLY A 115 5.31 -13.99 -6.80
CA GLY A 115 6.63 -13.47 -6.42
C GLY A 115 6.62 -12.11 -5.71
N PHE A 116 5.45 -11.52 -5.46
CA PHE A 116 5.35 -10.18 -4.87
C PHE A 116 6.02 -10.09 -3.49
N THR A 117 5.79 -11.07 -2.62
CA THR A 117 6.43 -11.11 -1.28
C THR A 117 7.96 -11.06 -1.36
N GLY A 118 8.56 -11.72 -2.37
CA GLY A 118 10.01 -11.66 -2.60
C GLY A 118 10.50 -10.25 -2.95
N LEU A 119 9.78 -9.56 -3.86
CA LEU A 119 10.09 -8.18 -4.25
C LEU A 119 9.95 -7.21 -3.06
N LEU A 120 8.94 -7.41 -2.21
CA LEU A 120 8.73 -6.60 -1.01
C LEU A 120 9.88 -6.77 -0.02
N LYS A 121 10.26 -8.01 0.31
CA LYS A 121 11.37 -8.31 1.22
C LYS A 121 12.71 -7.78 0.70
N GLU A 122 12.96 -7.89 -0.59
CA GLU A 122 14.14 -7.28 -1.22
C GLU A 122 14.14 -5.75 -1.07
N SER A 123 12.98 -5.10 -1.21
CA SER A 123 12.85 -3.64 -1.05
C SER A 123 13.09 -3.19 0.40
N VAL A 124 12.70 -4.01 1.38
CA VAL A 124 13.08 -3.79 2.79
C VAL A 124 14.59 -3.81 2.95
N ILE A 125 15.28 -4.83 2.41
CA ILE A 125 16.74 -4.94 2.47
C ILE A 125 17.42 -3.76 1.76
N ASP A 126 16.93 -3.36 0.59
CA ASP A 126 17.47 -2.22 -0.16
C ASP A 126 17.40 -0.93 0.68
N ALA A 127 16.26 -0.67 1.33
CA ALA A 127 16.09 0.55 2.14
C ALA A 127 16.89 0.51 3.45
N GLU A 128 16.85 -0.59 4.20
CA GLU A 128 17.49 -0.68 5.53
C GLU A 128 19.01 -0.85 5.46
N GLN A 129 19.48 -1.73 4.56
CA GLN A 129 20.88 -2.13 4.55
C GLN A 129 21.71 -1.43 3.47
N LYS A 130 21.09 -1.14 2.30
CA LYS A 130 21.82 -0.54 1.18
C LYS A 130 21.57 0.96 1.04
N GLN A 131 20.70 1.54 1.87
CA GLN A 131 20.32 2.95 1.81
C GLN A 131 19.82 3.37 0.42
N GLN A 132 19.08 2.47 -0.24
CA GLN A 132 18.49 2.67 -1.56
C GLN A 132 16.97 2.75 -1.46
N ALA A 133 16.38 3.76 -2.08
CA ALA A 133 14.94 3.84 -2.28
C ALA A 133 14.49 2.86 -3.38
N SER A 134 13.31 2.26 -3.21
CA SER A 134 12.68 1.42 -4.22
C SER A 134 11.28 1.92 -4.55
N VAL A 135 11.00 2.06 -5.84
CA VAL A 135 9.68 2.32 -6.41
C VAL A 135 9.30 1.20 -7.36
N PHE A 136 8.02 1.01 -7.62
CA PHE A 136 7.54 -0.07 -8.47
C PHE A 136 6.97 0.51 -9.76
N GLY A 137 7.39 -0.05 -10.89
CA GLY A 137 6.92 0.34 -12.22
C GLY A 137 5.92 -0.68 -12.77
N TYR A 138 4.77 -0.22 -13.20
CA TYR A 138 3.74 -1.04 -13.86
C TYR A 138 3.50 -0.55 -15.27
N TYR A 139 3.53 -1.48 -16.24
CA TYR A 139 3.34 -1.14 -17.65
C TYR A 139 1.88 -0.78 -17.94
N VAL A 140 1.65 0.44 -18.44
CA VAL A 140 0.32 0.97 -18.78
C VAL A 140 0.27 1.52 -20.19
N ASN A 141 -0.94 1.67 -20.73
CA ASN A 141 -1.15 2.23 -22.07
C ASN A 141 -1.26 3.77 -22.05
N ASP A 142 -1.52 4.38 -20.89
CA ASP A 142 -1.76 5.81 -20.69
C ASP A 142 -0.82 6.40 -19.61
N PRO A 143 0.51 6.28 -19.77
CA PRO A 143 1.48 6.64 -18.74
C PRO A 143 1.44 8.12 -18.32
N GLN A 144 0.99 9.02 -19.19
CA GLN A 144 0.89 10.46 -18.92
C GLN A 144 -0.04 10.81 -17.75
N ARG A 145 -0.82 9.87 -17.25
CA ARG A 145 -1.70 10.07 -16.08
C ARG A 145 -0.98 9.92 -14.75
N TYR A 146 0.23 9.37 -14.77
CA TYR A 146 0.97 8.92 -13.58
C TYR A 146 2.36 9.56 -13.51
N GLY A 147 3.04 9.37 -12.40
CA GLY A 147 4.49 9.48 -12.38
C GLY A 147 5.08 8.39 -13.28
N VAL A 148 6.01 8.74 -14.16
CA VAL A 148 6.62 7.81 -15.13
C VAL A 148 8.08 7.64 -14.84
N ALA A 149 8.55 6.38 -14.73
CA ALA A 149 9.94 6.04 -14.55
C ALA A 149 10.52 5.39 -15.80
N ASP A 150 11.72 5.81 -16.21
CA ASP A 150 12.58 5.12 -17.15
C ASP A 150 13.76 4.50 -16.41
N PHE A 151 14.19 3.28 -16.78
CA PHE A 151 15.20 2.52 -16.07
C PHE A 151 15.91 1.51 -16.98
N ASP A 152 17.13 1.14 -16.60
CA ASP A 152 17.92 0.14 -17.31
C ASP A 152 17.53 -1.32 -16.94
N SER A 153 18.21 -2.27 -17.56
CA SER A 153 18.00 -3.71 -17.34
C SER A 153 18.32 -4.18 -15.91
N GLN A 154 19.03 -3.37 -15.14
CA GLN A 154 19.38 -3.64 -13.73
C GLN A 154 18.38 -2.98 -12.76
N GLY A 155 17.36 -2.29 -13.29
CA GLY A 155 16.38 -1.53 -12.49
C GLY A 155 16.92 -0.21 -11.95
N LYS A 156 18.09 0.27 -12.42
CA LYS A 156 18.61 1.59 -12.09
C LYS A 156 17.72 2.63 -12.78
N CYS A 157 17.16 3.55 -11.99
CA CYS A 157 16.33 4.62 -12.51
C CYS A 157 17.19 5.59 -13.35
N LEU A 158 16.75 5.89 -14.57
CA LEU A 158 17.37 6.84 -15.48
C LEU A 158 16.66 8.21 -15.47
N SER A 159 15.33 8.18 -15.36
CA SER A 159 14.53 9.38 -15.19
C SER A 159 13.22 9.07 -14.47
N ILE A 160 12.67 10.08 -13.78
CA ILE A 160 11.34 10.00 -13.17
C ILE A 160 10.66 11.35 -13.29
N GLU A 161 9.46 11.39 -13.85
CA GLU A 161 8.73 12.61 -14.18
C GLU A 161 7.26 12.49 -13.78
N GLU A 162 6.71 13.54 -13.15
CA GLU A 162 5.29 13.57 -12.76
C GLU A 162 4.43 13.98 -13.96
N LYS A 163 3.53 13.09 -14.38
CA LYS A 163 2.54 13.32 -15.44
C LYS A 163 3.12 14.02 -16.69
N PRO A 164 4.15 13.45 -17.29
CA PRO A 164 4.82 14.09 -18.44
C PRO A 164 3.88 14.13 -19.66
N GLU A 165 3.91 15.22 -20.41
CA GLU A 165 3.20 15.31 -21.70
C GLU A 165 3.75 14.31 -22.74
N HIS A 166 5.07 14.08 -22.69
CA HIS A 166 5.78 13.14 -23.56
C HIS A 166 6.54 12.11 -22.72
N PRO A 167 5.88 11.03 -22.29
CA PRO A 167 6.49 9.99 -21.44
C PRO A 167 7.65 9.29 -22.14
N LYS A 168 8.77 9.10 -21.42
CA LYS A 168 9.95 8.37 -21.92
C LYS A 168 9.77 6.86 -21.88
N SER A 169 8.86 6.37 -21.07
CA SER A 169 8.52 4.97 -20.95
C SER A 169 7.03 4.77 -20.71
N ASN A 170 6.56 3.52 -20.74
CA ASN A 170 5.20 3.15 -20.37
C ASN A 170 5.08 2.66 -18.91
N TYR A 171 6.13 2.83 -18.09
CA TYR A 171 6.11 2.37 -16.71
C TYR A 171 5.61 3.46 -15.75
N ALA A 172 4.34 3.32 -15.35
CA ALA A 172 3.76 4.13 -14.28
C ALA A 172 4.36 3.74 -12.93
N VAL A 173 4.74 4.72 -12.13
CA VAL A 173 5.12 4.50 -10.73
C VAL A 173 3.87 4.33 -9.90
N VAL A 174 3.71 3.15 -9.32
CA VAL A 174 2.54 2.79 -8.53
C VAL A 174 2.64 3.29 -7.09
N GLY A 175 1.52 3.31 -6.37
CA GLY A 175 1.43 3.86 -5.01
C GLY A 175 2.05 2.99 -3.91
N LEU A 176 3.27 2.50 -4.13
CA LEU A 176 4.04 1.71 -3.17
C LEU A 176 5.52 2.11 -3.22
N TYR A 177 6.07 2.47 -2.08
CA TYR A 177 7.39 3.06 -1.95
C TYR A 177 8.12 2.51 -0.75
N PHE A 178 9.43 2.29 -0.87
CA PHE A 178 10.32 1.92 0.24
C PHE A 178 11.48 2.90 0.28
N TYR A 179 11.72 3.49 1.44
CA TYR A 179 12.72 4.54 1.60
C TYR A 179 13.61 4.30 2.82
N PRO A 180 14.90 4.63 2.73
CA PRO A 180 15.73 4.85 3.91
C PRO A 180 15.16 5.96 4.79
N ASN A 181 15.59 6.04 6.05
CA ASN A 181 15.17 7.09 7.00
C ASN A 181 15.34 8.52 6.47
N SER A 182 16.35 8.75 5.64
CA SER A 182 16.61 10.07 5.01
C SER A 182 15.43 10.69 4.27
N VAL A 183 14.36 9.92 3.99
CA VAL A 183 13.15 10.43 3.36
C VAL A 183 12.46 11.50 4.19
N VAL A 184 12.55 11.44 5.52
CA VAL A 184 11.94 12.43 6.42
C VAL A 184 12.55 13.81 6.17
N GLU A 185 13.87 13.90 6.14
CA GLU A 185 14.57 15.15 5.87
C GLU A 185 14.36 15.63 4.42
N ILE A 186 14.32 14.72 3.45
CA ILE A 186 14.00 15.06 2.07
C ILE A 186 12.60 15.68 2.00
N ALA A 187 11.59 15.03 2.60
CA ALA A 187 10.21 15.51 2.57
C ALA A 187 10.03 16.90 3.21
N LYS A 188 10.78 17.21 4.26
CA LYS A 188 10.80 18.55 4.88
C LYS A 188 11.41 19.64 4.00
N ASN A 189 12.32 19.28 3.10
CA ASN A 189 13.11 20.24 2.31
C ASN A 189 12.62 20.41 0.88
N ILE A 190 11.72 19.54 0.35
CA ILE A 190 11.13 19.74 -0.96
C ILE A 190 10.14 20.90 -0.94
N LYS A 191 10.00 21.55 -2.09
CA LYS A 191 9.03 22.65 -2.27
C LYS A 191 7.74 22.11 -2.88
N PRO A 192 6.57 22.67 -2.52
CA PRO A 192 5.32 22.36 -3.18
C PRO A 192 5.41 22.59 -4.69
N SER A 193 4.76 21.73 -5.46
CA SER A 193 4.63 21.88 -6.91
C SER A 193 3.71 23.07 -7.28
N ALA A 194 3.54 23.32 -8.58
CA ALA A 194 2.60 24.31 -9.08
C ALA A 194 1.13 24.03 -8.63
N ARG A 195 0.84 22.80 -8.20
CA ARG A 195 -0.46 22.40 -7.63
C ARG A 195 -0.57 22.65 -6.12
N GLY A 196 0.49 23.14 -5.49
CA GLY A 196 0.58 23.33 -4.04
C GLY A 196 0.84 22.05 -3.26
N GLU A 197 1.19 20.94 -3.92
CA GLU A 197 1.38 19.61 -3.30
C GLU A 197 2.87 19.28 -3.11
N LEU A 198 3.20 18.64 -1.99
CA LEU A 198 4.50 18.00 -1.75
C LEU A 198 4.53 16.66 -2.50
N GLU A 199 5.06 16.70 -3.72
CA GLU A 199 5.00 15.58 -4.64
C GLU A 199 5.96 14.46 -4.25
N ILE A 200 5.48 13.22 -4.27
CA ILE A 200 6.32 12.04 -4.07
C ILE A 200 7.36 11.89 -5.18
N THR A 201 7.03 12.32 -6.40
CA THR A 201 7.97 12.31 -7.53
C THR A 201 9.17 13.22 -7.26
N THR A 202 8.99 14.35 -6.58
CA THR A 202 10.09 15.21 -6.16
C THR A 202 11.01 14.52 -5.14
N VAL A 203 10.44 13.76 -4.18
CA VAL A 203 11.22 12.92 -3.27
C VAL A 203 12.03 11.88 -4.05
N ASN A 204 11.42 11.19 -5.01
CA ASN A 204 12.10 10.22 -5.86
C ASN A 204 13.23 10.84 -6.68
N GLN A 205 13.03 12.07 -7.19
CA GLN A 205 14.07 12.82 -7.91
C GLN A 205 15.29 13.14 -7.02
N GLU A 206 15.09 13.38 -5.72
CA GLU A 206 16.22 13.58 -4.79
C GLU A 206 17.02 12.27 -4.58
N TYR A 207 16.37 11.12 -4.52
CA TYR A 207 17.08 9.83 -4.51
C TYR A 207 17.75 9.52 -5.86
N LEU A 208 17.12 9.88 -6.99
CA LEU A 208 17.74 9.76 -8.32
C LEU A 208 19.01 10.56 -8.44
N LYS A 209 19.03 11.83 -7.98
CA LYS A 209 20.22 12.69 -7.97
C LYS A 209 21.38 12.10 -7.15
N ARG A 210 21.06 11.30 -6.13
CA ARG A 210 22.04 10.62 -5.26
C ARG A 210 22.45 9.25 -5.77
N ASP A 211 22.01 8.85 -6.97
CA ASP A 211 22.21 7.50 -7.53
C ASP A 211 21.73 6.37 -6.60
N SER A 212 20.66 6.62 -5.87
CA SER A 212 20.12 5.72 -4.83
C SER A 212 18.63 5.42 -5.01
N LEU A 213 18.11 5.46 -6.26
CA LEU A 213 16.75 5.10 -6.62
C LEU A 213 16.74 3.86 -7.52
N LYS A 214 16.01 2.83 -7.10
CA LYS A 214 15.73 1.64 -7.91
C LYS A 214 14.27 1.61 -8.36
N VAL A 215 14.05 1.16 -9.60
CA VAL A 215 12.74 0.80 -10.13
C VAL A 215 12.63 -0.72 -10.19
N LYS A 216 11.61 -1.27 -9.55
CA LYS A 216 11.29 -2.70 -9.58
C LYS A 216 10.08 -2.92 -10.50
N PRO A 217 10.28 -3.48 -11.71
CA PRO A 217 9.17 -3.68 -12.63
C PRO A 217 8.26 -4.81 -12.16
N LEU A 218 6.96 -4.52 -12.08
CA LEU A 218 5.91 -5.52 -11.89
C LEU A 218 5.68 -6.21 -13.24
N GLN A 219 5.96 -7.51 -13.29
CA GLN A 219 6.01 -8.27 -14.53
C GLN A 219 4.62 -8.66 -15.03
N ARG A 220 4.57 -9.29 -16.23
CA ARG A 220 3.33 -9.85 -16.79
C ARG A 220 2.67 -10.83 -15.82
N GLY A 221 1.35 -10.77 -15.73
CA GLY A 221 0.57 -11.56 -14.78
C GLY A 221 0.41 -10.89 -13.42
N PHE A 222 1.06 -9.75 -13.20
CA PHE A 222 0.84 -8.91 -12.04
C PHE A 222 -0.37 -8.01 -12.28
N ALA A 223 -1.22 -7.83 -11.26
CA ALA A 223 -2.30 -6.88 -11.26
C ALA A 223 -2.01 -5.74 -10.29
N TRP A 224 -2.08 -4.53 -10.80
CA TRP A 224 -2.19 -3.31 -10.03
C TRP A 224 -3.50 -2.63 -10.39
N LEU A 225 -4.37 -2.43 -9.41
CA LEU A 225 -5.69 -1.88 -9.61
C LEU A 225 -5.80 -0.56 -8.86
N ASP A 226 -6.09 0.48 -9.62
CA ASP A 226 -6.45 1.81 -9.13
C ASP A 226 -7.98 1.87 -8.99
N THR A 227 -8.47 2.16 -7.80
CA THR A 227 -9.90 2.20 -7.49
C THR A 227 -10.45 3.63 -7.54
N GLY A 228 -9.94 4.47 -8.46
CA GLY A 228 -10.22 5.91 -8.53
C GLY A 228 -11.58 6.31 -9.09
N THR A 229 -12.29 5.42 -9.78
CA THR A 229 -13.59 5.63 -10.42
C THR A 229 -14.57 4.53 -10.04
N HIS A 230 -15.89 4.73 -10.32
CA HIS A 230 -16.90 3.70 -10.10
C HIS A 230 -16.61 2.44 -10.90
N ASP A 231 -16.18 2.58 -12.16
CA ASP A 231 -15.85 1.47 -13.04
C ASP A 231 -14.64 0.70 -12.50
N SER A 232 -13.54 1.38 -12.18
CA SER A 232 -12.33 0.71 -11.65
C SER A 232 -12.56 0.07 -10.28
N LEU A 233 -13.46 0.62 -9.45
CA LEU A 233 -13.89 0.02 -8.19
C LEU A 233 -14.63 -1.31 -8.42
N SER A 234 -15.56 -1.34 -9.38
CA SER A 234 -16.30 -2.54 -9.78
C SER A 234 -15.40 -3.59 -10.39
N GLU A 235 -14.51 -3.19 -11.29
CA GLU A 235 -13.52 -4.08 -11.93
C GLU A 235 -12.59 -4.71 -10.89
N ALA A 236 -12.09 -3.93 -9.93
CA ALA A 236 -11.27 -4.44 -8.85
C ALA A 236 -12.01 -5.49 -8.01
N SER A 237 -13.26 -5.22 -7.63
CA SER A 237 -14.09 -6.17 -6.89
C SER A 237 -14.31 -7.47 -7.67
N THR A 238 -14.63 -7.37 -8.96
CA THR A 238 -14.82 -8.53 -9.85
C THR A 238 -13.52 -9.33 -10.01
N PHE A 239 -12.39 -8.65 -10.19
CA PHE A 239 -11.08 -9.32 -10.30
C PHE A 239 -10.78 -10.16 -9.07
N ILE A 240 -10.90 -9.57 -7.87
CA ILE A 240 -10.66 -10.26 -6.60
C ILE A 240 -11.60 -11.46 -6.46
N GLU A 241 -12.90 -11.25 -6.70
CA GLU A 241 -13.91 -12.31 -6.63
C GLU A 241 -13.56 -13.51 -7.51
N VAL A 242 -13.19 -13.26 -8.78
CA VAL A 242 -12.86 -14.32 -9.74
C VAL A 242 -11.64 -15.11 -9.28
N ILE A 243 -10.57 -14.44 -8.85
CA ILE A 243 -9.35 -15.12 -8.40
C ILE A 243 -9.62 -15.94 -7.15
N GLU A 244 -10.24 -15.36 -6.12
CA GLU A 244 -10.53 -16.05 -4.86
C GLU A 244 -11.43 -17.26 -5.08
N LYS A 245 -12.50 -17.13 -5.89
CA LYS A 245 -13.39 -18.25 -6.21
C LYS A 245 -12.72 -19.38 -7.00
N ARG A 246 -11.74 -19.06 -7.85
CA ARG A 246 -11.02 -20.06 -8.67
C ARG A 246 -9.97 -20.80 -7.86
N GLN A 247 -9.24 -20.09 -7.01
CA GLN A 247 -8.14 -20.69 -6.24
C GLN A 247 -8.58 -21.27 -4.91
N GLY A 248 -9.72 -20.83 -4.36
CA GLY A 248 -10.10 -21.12 -2.99
C GLY A 248 -9.19 -20.49 -1.94
N LEU A 249 -8.40 -19.50 -2.34
CA LEU A 249 -7.48 -18.75 -1.48
C LEU A 249 -7.87 -17.27 -1.48
N LYS A 250 -7.84 -16.65 -0.30
CA LYS A 250 -8.14 -15.22 -0.20
C LYS A 250 -6.94 -14.34 -0.54
N ILE A 251 -7.23 -13.21 -1.13
CA ILE A 251 -6.26 -12.12 -1.36
C ILE A 251 -6.39 -11.15 -0.19
N ALA A 252 -5.26 -10.72 0.39
CA ALA A 252 -5.23 -9.76 1.49
C ALA A 252 -6.06 -10.17 2.73
N CYS A 253 -6.05 -11.46 3.07
CA CYS A 253 -6.58 -11.95 4.34
C CYS A 253 -5.53 -11.68 5.42
N LEU A 254 -5.76 -10.65 6.26
CA LEU A 254 -4.76 -10.18 7.22
C LEU A 254 -4.47 -11.23 8.29
N GLU A 255 -5.50 -11.93 8.75
CA GLU A 255 -5.41 -12.99 9.74
C GLU A 255 -4.59 -14.18 9.22
N GLU A 256 -4.80 -14.58 7.97
CA GLU A 256 -3.99 -15.62 7.31
C GLU A 256 -2.52 -15.22 7.22
N ILE A 257 -2.25 -13.99 6.77
CA ILE A 257 -0.88 -13.47 6.66
C ILE A 257 -0.21 -13.46 8.04
N ALA A 258 -0.90 -12.96 9.07
CA ALA A 258 -0.40 -12.93 10.45
C ALA A 258 -0.08 -14.35 10.97
N TYR A 259 -0.95 -15.32 10.69
CA TYR A 259 -0.74 -16.71 11.07
C TYR A 259 0.44 -17.34 10.32
N GLN A 260 0.54 -17.14 9.01
CA GLN A 260 1.65 -17.66 8.19
C GLN A 260 3.00 -17.05 8.56
N GLN A 261 3.02 -15.78 8.99
CA GLN A 261 4.21 -15.10 9.50
C GLN A 261 4.57 -15.53 10.94
N GLY A 262 3.72 -16.35 11.60
CA GLY A 262 3.91 -16.74 12.99
C GLY A 262 3.72 -15.62 13.99
N TRP A 263 2.96 -14.56 13.63
CA TRP A 263 2.69 -13.42 14.50
C TRP A 263 1.53 -13.68 15.45
N ILE A 264 0.60 -14.53 15.06
CA ILE A 264 -0.50 -15.02 15.89
C ILE A 264 -0.47 -16.55 15.97
N SER A 265 -1.01 -17.08 17.06
CA SER A 265 -1.13 -18.52 17.24
C SER A 265 -2.38 -19.08 16.54
N LYS A 266 -2.46 -20.42 16.46
CA LYS A 266 -3.66 -21.12 15.99
C LYS A 266 -4.89 -20.77 16.82
N GLU A 267 -4.71 -20.67 18.14
CA GLU A 267 -5.77 -20.37 19.09
C GLU A 267 -6.31 -18.94 18.85
N GLN A 268 -5.41 -17.98 18.59
CA GLN A 268 -5.82 -16.61 18.25
C GLN A 268 -6.62 -16.60 16.93
N LEU A 269 -6.14 -17.27 15.88
CA LEU A 269 -6.85 -17.33 14.61
C LEU A 269 -8.26 -17.93 14.75
N ILE A 270 -8.44 -18.94 15.65
CA ILE A 270 -9.76 -19.48 15.97
C ILE A 270 -10.64 -18.41 16.63
N GLU A 271 -10.10 -17.66 17.60
CA GLU A 271 -10.86 -16.60 18.27
C GLU A 271 -11.30 -15.52 17.26
N ASP A 272 -10.41 -15.11 16.36
CA ASP A 272 -10.71 -14.12 15.31
C ASP A 272 -11.78 -14.62 14.34
N ALA A 273 -11.81 -15.93 14.04
CA ALA A 273 -12.81 -16.53 13.16
C ALA A 273 -14.21 -16.63 13.80
N LYS A 274 -14.33 -16.79 15.12
CA LYS A 274 -15.61 -17.07 15.82
C LYS A 274 -16.74 -16.10 15.48
N PRO A 275 -16.55 -14.76 15.49
CA PRO A 275 -17.64 -13.83 15.17
C PRO A 275 -18.08 -13.90 13.70
N MET A 276 -17.26 -14.49 12.83
CA MET A 276 -17.46 -14.55 11.38
C MET A 276 -17.87 -15.92 10.85
N LEU A 277 -18.09 -16.94 11.69
CA LEU A 277 -18.40 -18.31 11.27
C LEU A 277 -19.67 -18.45 10.42
N LYS A 278 -20.55 -17.45 10.45
CA LYS A 278 -21.78 -17.43 9.62
C LYS A 278 -21.55 -17.00 8.18
N ASN A 279 -20.36 -16.54 7.85
CA ASN A 279 -20.00 -16.10 6.49
C ASN A 279 -18.79 -16.87 5.96
N ALA A 280 -18.56 -16.76 4.64
CA ALA A 280 -17.47 -17.48 3.96
C ALA A 280 -16.07 -17.06 4.42
N TYR A 281 -15.89 -15.81 4.92
CA TYR A 281 -14.59 -15.34 5.40
C TYR A 281 -14.16 -16.09 6.67
N GLY A 282 -15.03 -16.15 7.68
CA GLY A 282 -14.72 -16.88 8.92
C GLY A 282 -14.61 -18.40 8.72
N GLN A 283 -15.39 -18.98 7.79
CA GLN A 283 -15.26 -20.39 7.41
C GLN A 283 -13.89 -20.68 6.79
N TYR A 284 -13.42 -19.79 5.90
CA TYR A 284 -12.07 -19.87 5.33
C TYR A 284 -10.97 -19.84 6.39
N LEU A 285 -11.07 -18.97 7.41
CA LEU A 285 -10.08 -18.94 8.50
C LEU A 285 -10.01 -20.28 9.25
N MET A 286 -11.15 -20.97 9.42
CA MET A 286 -11.18 -22.31 10.04
C MET A 286 -10.60 -23.39 9.12
N GLU A 287 -10.73 -23.24 7.79
CA GLU A 287 -10.17 -24.19 6.82
C GLU A 287 -8.64 -24.13 6.80
N ILE A 288 -8.03 -22.93 6.78
CA ILE A 288 -6.56 -22.78 6.73
C ILE A 288 -5.85 -23.36 7.95
N ILE A 289 -6.53 -23.49 9.09
CA ILE A 289 -5.99 -24.11 10.30
C ILE A 289 -5.74 -25.61 10.11
N ASN A 290 -6.58 -26.27 9.30
CA ASN A 290 -6.61 -27.71 9.13
C ASN A 290 -5.84 -28.19 7.88
N GLU A 291 -5.56 -27.29 6.94
CA GLU A 291 -4.85 -27.59 5.70
C GLU A 291 -3.45 -27.00 5.71
N LYS A 292 -2.44 -27.82 5.37
CA LYS A 292 -1.13 -27.31 4.98
C LYS A 292 -1.26 -26.72 3.55
N ARG A 293 -1.71 -25.48 3.46
CA ARG A 293 -1.67 -24.73 2.20
C ARG A 293 -0.25 -24.17 2.03
N ILE A 294 0.38 -24.47 0.92
CA ILE A 294 1.76 -24.12 0.58
C ILE A 294 1.81 -22.66 0.14
#